data_2a417d7a41ba7af048a5ee5c45058d6e
#
_entry.id   2a417d7a41ba7af048a5ee5c45058d6e
#
_cell.length_a   1.000
_cell.length_b   1.000
_cell.length_c   1.000
_cell.angle_alpha   90.00
_cell.angle_beta   90.00
_cell.angle_gamma   90.00
#
_symmetry.space_group_name_H-M   'P 1'
#
loop_
_entity.id
_entity.type
_entity.pdbx_description
1 polymer ?
#
loop_
_entity_poly.entity_id
_entity_poly.type
_entity_poly.pdbx_seq_one_letter_code
_entity_poly.pdbx_strand_id
1 'polypeptide(L)'
;MKKLSIILLGIFVSLLVAEAKPKKAKEEVPAPAKVELTSESDSASYAMGVYMGMQCSSMLSAQNYNIDLFMKAFEAAVSNAPVLMTPDETVNFLNAYEKRIKERENADRIKLGESFLAENAKRDGVHTTASGLQYQVVKMGEGPKPLSTDKVKVHYEGTLLDGTKFDSSIDRGKPAEFPLNRVIKGWTEGLQLMPVGSKFTFYIP
;
A
#
# COMPACT_ATOMS: atom_id res chain seq x y z
N MET A 1 -2.47 -33.31 -9.55
CA MET A 1 -2.39 -31.92 -9.03
C MET A 1 -1.71 -31.98 -7.67
N LYS A 2 -0.60 -31.28 -7.54
CA LYS A 2 0.24 -31.30 -6.33
C LYS A 2 -0.24 -30.22 -5.35
N LYS A 3 -0.52 -30.55 -4.08
CA LYS A 3 -1.00 -29.59 -3.07
C LYS A 3 0.20 -29.03 -2.30
N LEU A 4 0.42 -27.73 -2.37
CA LEU A 4 1.39 -26.98 -1.58
C LEU A 4 0.63 -25.96 -0.70
N SER A 5 1.07 -25.80 0.55
CA SER A 5 0.56 -24.73 1.42
C SER A 5 1.66 -23.72 1.66
N ILE A 6 1.39 -22.47 1.31
CA ILE A 6 2.25 -21.32 1.57
C ILE A 6 1.55 -20.45 2.60
N ILE A 7 2.19 -20.15 3.71
CA ILE A 7 1.77 -19.10 4.62
C ILE A 7 2.91 -18.11 4.67
N LEU A 8 2.68 -16.91 4.15
CA LEU A 8 3.52 -15.75 4.43
C LEU A 8 3.14 -15.25 5.82
N LEU A 9 3.96 -15.58 6.82
CA LEU A 9 3.73 -15.14 8.19
C LEU A 9 4.43 -13.82 8.39
N GLY A 10 3.65 -12.76 8.60
CA GLY A 10 4.16 -11.48 9.06
C GLY A 10 4.84 -11.64 10.44
N ILE A 11 5.91 -10.93 10.64
CA ILE A 11 6.77 -10.98 11.82
C ILE A 11 5.99 -10.51 13.05
N PHE A 12 5.87 -11.36 14.06
CA PHE A 12 5.58 -10.93 15.43
C PHE A 12 6.85 -10.30 15.99
N VAL A 13 6.93 -8.97 15.97
CA VAL A 13 7.92 -8.24 16.76
C VAL A 13 7.40 -8.18 18.18
N SER A 14 8.12 -8.82 19.11
CA SER A 14 7.86 -8.72 20.53
C SER A 14 7.89 -7.25 20.97
N LEU A 15 6.83 -6.89 21.65
CA LEU A 15 6.53 -5.61 22.25
C LEU A 15 7.68 -5.12 23.13
N LEU A 16 8.46 -4.16 22.66
CA LEU A 16 9.09 -3.18 23.53
C LEU A 16 7.98 -2.18 23.84
N VAL A 17 7.67 -2.06 25.12
CA VAL A 17 6.73 -1.06 25.65
C VAL A 17 7.21 0.32 25.19
N ALA A 18 6.63 0.80 24.09
CA ALA A 18 6.71 2.19 23.74
C ALA A 18 5.70 2.92 24.64
N GLU A 19 6.21 3.80 25.49
CA GLU A 19 5.39 4.73 26.24
C GLU A 19 4.35 5.35 25.32
N ALA A 20 3.09 5.24 25.71
CA ALA A 20 1.97 5.81 24.97
C ALA A 20 2.24 7.31 24.78
N LYS A 21 2.51 7.71 23.54
CA LYS A 21 2.46 9.13 23.18
C LYS A 21 1.09 9.66 23.61
N PRO A 22 1.03 10.81 24.27
CA PRO A 22 -0.24 11.39 24.67
C PRO A 22 -1.12 11.50 23.43
N LYS A 23 -2.35 10.97 23.51
CA LYS A 23 -3.38 11.18 22.50
C LYS A 23 -3.41 12.67 22.21
N LYS A 24 -3.08 13.09 20.96
CA LYS A 24 -3.37 14.44 20.50
C LYS A 24 -4.82 14.72 20.91
N ALA A 25 -5.00 15.77 21.72
CA ALA A 25 -6.33 16.27 22.01
C ALA A 25 -7.06 16.42 20.69
N LYS A 26 -8.30 15.95 20.61
CA LYS A 26 -9.16 16.24 19.47
C LYS A 26 -9.17 17.75 19.35
N GLU A 27 -8.57 18.29 18.31
CA GLU A 27 -8.77 19.69 17.94
C GLU A 27 -10.27 19.90 17.84
N GLU A 28 -10.84 20.73 18.70
CA GLU A 28 -12.24 21.10 18.62
C GLU A 28 -12.43 21.76 17.26
N VAL A 29 -13.24 21.11 16.42
CA VAL A 29 -13.63 21.68 15.13
C VAL A 29 -14.39 22.95 15.48
N PRO A 30 -13.92 24.14 15.07
CA PRO A 30 -14.59 25.37 15.38
C PRO A 30 -16.05 25.31 14.91
N ALA A 31 -16.96 25.84 15.73
CA ALA A 31 -18.36 25.91 15.36
C ALA A 31 -18.50 26.59 13.99
N PRO A 32 -19.40 26.11 13.11
CA PRO A 32 -19.55 26.68 11.79
C PRO A 32 -19.85 28.16 11.89
N ALA A 33 -19.21 28.97 11.03
CA ALA A 33 -19.51 30.39 10.93
C ALA A 33 -21.01 30.56 10.73
N LYS A 34 -21.60 31.55 11.41
CA LYS A 34 -23.04 31.83 11.32
C LYS A 34 -23.33 32.34 9.90
N VAL A 35 -23.73 31.44 9.02
CA VAL A 35 -24.15 31.76 7.64
C VAL A 35 -25.66 31.77 7.61
N GLU A 36 -26.26 32.85 7.17
CA GLU A 36 -27.71 32.96 6.96
C GLU A 36 -28.02 32.62 5.50
N LEU A 37 -28.88 31.62 5.31
CA LEU A 37 -29.35 31.20 3.99
C LEU A 37 -30.76 31.74 3.82
N THR A 38 -30.89 32.85 3.06
CA THR A 38 -32.14 33.62 2.97
C THR A 38 -32.96 33.24 1.74
N SER A 39 -32.40 32.52 0.80
CA SER A 39 -33.05 32.08 -0.42
C SER A 39 -32.71 30.60 -0.75
N GLU A 40 -33.51 30.03 -1.65
CA GLU A 40 -33.18 28.68 -2.22
C GLU A 40 -31.85 28.69 -2.96
N SER A 41 -31.54 29.80 -3.66
CA SER A 41 -30.23 29.98 -4.33
C SER A 41 -29.07 30.00 -3.36
N ASP A 42 -29.21 30.64 -2.18
CA ASP A 42 -28.19 30.65 -1.14
C ASP A 42 -27.96 29.24 -0.60
N SER A 43 -29.06 28.53 -0.36
CA SER A 43 -28.99 27.12 0.10
C SER A 43 -28.31 26.22 -0.91
N ALA A 44 -28.63 26.36 -2.19
CA ALA A 44 -28.00 25.63 -3.28
C ALA A 44 -26.48 25.93 -3.41
N SER A 45 -26.14 27.22 -3.32
CA SER A 45 -24.75 27.69 -3.39
C SER A 45 -23.92 27.14 -2.23
N TYR A 46 -24.46 27.20 -1.02
CA TYR A 46 -23.81 26.65 0.17
C TYR A 46 -23.61 25.12 0.06
N ALA A 47 -24.69 24.42 -0.35
CA ALA A 47 -24.62 22.97 -0.56
C ALA A 47 -23.58 22.57 -1.61
N MET A 48 -23.48 23.34 -2.70
CA MET A 48 -22.45 23.11 -3.73
C MET A 48 -21.03 23.30 -3.15
N GLY A 49 -20.82 24.37 -2.36
CA GLY A 49 -19.54 24.60 -1.68
C GLY A 49 -19.14 23.45 -0.74
N VAL A 50 -20.09 22.96 0.07
CA VAL A 50 -19.88 21.78 0.94
C VAL A 50 -19.54 20.55 0.12
N TYR A 51 -20.29 20.30 -0.95
CA TYR A 51 -20.06 19.15 -1.83
C TYR A 51 -18.66 19.16 -2.45
N MET A 52 -18.24 20.29 -3.02
CA MET A 52 -16.90 20.47 -3.58
C MET A 52 -15.81 20.30 -2.53
N GLY A 53 -16.00 20.88 -1.34
CA GLY A 53 -15.10 20.73 -0.20
C GLY A 53 -14.93 19.27 0.22
N MET A 54 -16.01 18.50 0.28
CA MET A 54 -15.95 17.07 0.57
C MET A 54 -15.17 16.29 -0.49
N GLN A 55 -15.35 16.58 -1.77
CA GLN A 55 -14.61 15.94 -2.86
C GLN A 55 -13.10 16.24 -2.80
N CYS A 56 -12.73 17.47 -2.46
CA CYS A 56 -11.32 17.87 -2.37
C CYS A 56 -10.64 17.42 -1.07
N SER A 57 -11.38 17.23 0.01
CA SER A 57 -10.83 17.02 1.36
C SER A 57 -9.85 15.84 1.45
N SER A 58 -10.21 14.69 0.89
CA SER A 58 -9.35 13.49 0.92
C SER A 58 -8.06 13.70 0.13
N MET A 59 -8.13 14.35 -1.02
CA MET A 59 -6.98 14.66 -1.87
C MET A 59 -6.03 15.64 -1.17
N LEU A 60 -6.57 16.71 -0.60
CA LEU A 60 -5.78 17.73 0.08
C LEU A 60 -5.07 17.19 1.33
N SER A 61 -5.76 16.33 2.09
CA SER A 61 -5.20 15.73 3.31
C SER A 61 -4.13 14.69 3.00
N ALA A 62 -4.32 13.88 1.96
CA ALA A 62 -3.41 12.79 1.62
C ALA A 62 -2.00 13.28 1.24
N GLN A 63 -1.89 14.48 0.69
CA GLN A 63 -0.61 15.03 0.21
C GLN A 63 -0.10 16.24 0.99
N ASN A 64 -0.67 16.54 2.17
CA ASN A 64 -0.30 17.69 3.00
C ASN A 64 -0.30 19.02 2.24
N TYR A 65 -1.28 19.24 1.36
CA TYR A 65 -1.42 20.53 0.69
C TYR A 65 -1.72 21.65 1.68
N ASN A 66 -1.22 22.85 1.40
CA ASN A 66 -1.54 24.04 2.17
C ASN A 66 -2.97 24.48 1.85
N ILE A 67 -3.88 24.23 2.79
CA ILE A 67 -5.32 24.49 2.63
C ILE A 67 -5.60 25.98 2.40
N ASP A 68 -4.91 26.88 3.14
CA ASP A 68 -5.13 28.33 3.00
C ASP A 68 -4.72 28.82 1.61
N LEU A 69 -3.61 28.31 1.08
CA LEU A 69 -3.15 28.67 -0.26
C LEU A 69 -4.09 28.09 -1.34
N PHE A 70 -4.56 26.86 -1.12
CA PHE A 70 -5.54 26.23 -2.00
C PHE A 70 -6.82 27.06 -2.05
N MET A 71 -7.38 27.47 -0.89
CA MET A 71 -8.61 28.25 -0.83
C MET A 71 -8.47 29.60 -1.54
N LYS A 72 -7.35 30.30 -1.36
CA LYS A 72 -7.08 31.57 -2.06
C LYS A 72 -7.02 31.39 -3.58
N ALA A 73 -6.34 30.36 -4.05
CA ALA A 73 -6.25 30.08 -5.48
C ALA A 73 -7.60 29.65 -6.06
N PHE A 74 -8.37 28.84 -5.32
CA PHE A 74 -9.71 28.39 -5.71
C PHE A 74 -10.67 29.58 -5.84
N GLU A 75 -10.71 30.46 -4.84
CA GLU A 75 -11.54 31.70 -4.86
C GLU A 75 -11.19 32.58 -6.07
N ALA A 76 -9.89 32.81 -6.30
CA ALA A 76 -9.43 33.59 -7.45
C ALA A 76 -9.86 32.96 -8.78
N ALA A 77 -9.71 31.65 -8.93
CA ALA A 77 -10.09 30.93 -10.14
C ALA A 77 -11.62 30.98 -10.41
N VAL A 78 -12.44 30.78 -9.38
CA VAL A 78 -13.91 30.79 -9.48
C VAL A 78 -14.44 32.21 -9.80
N SER A 79 -13.81 33.25 -9.26
CA SER A 79 -14.20 34.65 -9.49
C SER A 79 -13.57 35.27 -10.74
N ASN A 80 -12.82 34.50 -11.55
CA ASN A 80 -12.06 34.99 -12.70
C ASN A 80 -11.07 36.12 -12.35
N ALA A 81 -10.57 36.12 -11.12
CA ALA A 81 -9.51 37.03 -10.70
C ALA A 81 -8.13 36.57 -11.23
N PRO A 82 -7.13 37.43 -11.27
CA PRO A 82 -5.79 37.08 -11.69
C PRO A 82 -5.22 35.94 -10.83
N VAL A 83 -4.68 34.92 -11.49
CA VAL A 83 -4.00 33.79 -10.86
C VAL A 83 -2.50 33.78 -11.20
N LEU A 84 -1.69 33.15 -10.37
CA LEU A 84 -0.21 33.14 -10.53
C LEU A 84 0.28 32.17 -11.62
N MET A 85 -0.56 31.21 -12.02
CA MET A 85 -0.22 30.20 -13.03
C MET A 85 -1.31 30.17 -14.09
N THR A 86 -0.93 30.08 -15.34
CA THR A 86 -1.85 29.77 -16.43
C THR A 86 -2.39 28.36 -16.30
N PRO A 87 -3.51 28.01 -16.96
CA PRO A 87 -4.05 26.64 -16.95
C PRO A 87 -3.01 25.59 -17.37
N ASP A 88 -2.22 25.88 -18.41
CA ASP A 88 -1.21 24.95 -18.91
C ASP A 88 -0.04 24.76 -17.91
N GLU A 89 0.43 25.85 -17.32
CA GLU A 89 1.45 25.79 -16.26
C GLU A 89 0.94 25.01 -15.06
N THR A 90 -0.31 25.19 -14.68
CA THR A 90 -0.93 24.47 -13.56
C THR A 90 -0.95 22.96 -13.80
N VAL A 91 -1.43 22.53 -14.98
CA VAL A 91 -1.51 21.11 -15.34
C VAL A 91 -0.09 20.50 -15.42
N ASN A 92 0.83 21.20 -16.07
CA ASN A 92 2.22 20.71 -16.19
C ASN A 92 2.90 20.61 -14.83
N PHE A 93 2.70 21.57 -13.95
CA PHE A 93 3.25 21.55 -12.60
C PHE A 93 2.69 20.38 -11.78
N LEU A 94 1.37 20.19 -11.80
CA LEU A 94 0.72 19.10 -11.05
C LEU A 94 1.19 17.73 -11.53
N ASN A 95 1.25 17.49 -12.84
CA ASN A 95 1.75 16.24 -13.40
C ASN A 95 3.22 15.97 -12.99
N ALA A 96 4.07 16.98 -13.05
CA ALA A 96 5.45 16.87 -12.63
C ALA A 96 5.59 16.65 -11.11
N TYR A 97 4.73 17.29 -10.31
CA TYR A 97 4.70 17.13 -8.86
C TYR A 97 4.28 15.71 -8.47
N GLU A 98 3.16 15.20 -9.02
CA GLU A 98 2.72 13.82 -8.78
C GLU A 98 3.76 12.78 -9.17
N LYS A 99 4.43 13.00 -10.30
CA LYS A 99 5.53 12.12 -10.72
C LYS A 99 6.63 12.08 -9.66
N ARG A 100 7.08 13.25 -9.18
CA ARG A 100 8.12 13.34 -8.13
C ARG A 100 7.69 12.67 -6.81
N ILE A 101 6.42 12.82 -6.42
CA ILE A 101 5.90 12.15 -5.21
C ILE A 101 5.97 10.63 -5.39
N LYS A 102 5.45 10.11 -6.50
CA LYS A 102 5.50 8.66 -6.80
C LYS A 102 6.92 8.11 -6.86
N GLU A 103 7.85 8.85 -7.45
CA GLU A 103 9.26 8.47 -7.50
C GLU A 103 9.88 8.41 -6.10
N ARG A 104 9.58 9.38 -5.24
CA ARG A 104 10.04 9.42 -3.84
C ARG A 104 9.47 8.25 -3.04
N GLU A 105 8.15 8.07 -3.06
CA GLU A 105 7.49 6.96 -2.38
C GLU A 105 8.00 5.60 -2.83
N ASN A 106 8.30 5.47 -4.13
CA ASN A 106 8.87 4.23 -4.66
C ASN A 106 10.30 4.01 -4.18
N ALA A 107 11.13 5.06 -4.16
CA ALA A 107 12.49 4.99 -3.64
C ALA A 107 12.51 4.65 -2.14
N ASP A 108 11.61 5.23 -1.35
CA ASP A 108 11.48 4.94 0.08
C ASP A 108 11.03 3.48 0.32
N ARG A 109 10.09 2.97 -0.49
CA ARG A 109 9.67 1.55 -0.43
C ARG A 109 10.80 0.59 -0.79
N ILE A 110 11.57 0.89 -1.84
CA ILE A 110 12.73 0.09 -2.23
C ILE A 110 13.74 0.05 -1.08
N LYS A 111 14.10 1.21 -0.54
CA LYS A 111 15.05 1.33 0.57
C LYS A 111 14.58 0.56 1.82
N LEU A 112 13.28 0.65 2.14
CA LEU A 112 12.67 -0.10 3.24
C LEU A 112 12.78 -1.61 2.99
N GLY A 113 12.48 -2.07 1.77
CA GLY A 113 12.57 -3.47 1.36
C GLY A 113 14.00 -4.00 1.44
N GLU A 114 14.98 -3.25 0.92
CA GLU A 114 16.39 -3.61 0.98
C GLU A 114 16.90 -3.71 2.43
N SER A 115 16.54 -2.74 3.27
CA SER A 115 16.90 -2.73 4.69
C SER A 115 16.29 -3.93 5.43
N PHE A 116 15.01 -4.22 5.16
CA PHE A 116 14.34 -5.39 5.72
C PHE A 116 15.04 -6.69 5.30
N LEU A 117 15.33 -6.88 4.02
CA LEU A 117 15.97 -8.10 3.51
C LEU A 117 17.38 -8.27 4.08
N ALA A 118 18.14 -7.17 4.23
CA ALA A 118 19.47 -7.21 4.83
C ALA A 118 19.44 -7.67 6.29
N GLU A 119 18.46 -7.23 7.09
CA GLU A 119 18.29 -7.69 8.45
C GLU A 119 17.69 -9.11 8.53
N ASN A 120 16.72 -9.42 7.67
CA ASN A 120 16.07 -10.69 7.64
C ASN A 120 17.05 -11.85 7.29
N ALA A 121 18.03 -11.57 6.42
CA ALA A 121 19.08 -12.54 6.05
C ALA A 121 19.92 -13.02 7.25
N LYS A 122 19.99 -12.23 8.34
CA LYS A 122 20.75 -12.57 9.55
C LYS A 122 19.98 -13.48 10.52
N ARG A 123 18.69 -13.72 10.25
CA ARG A 123 17.82 -14.50 11.12
C ARG A 123 18.05 -15.99 10.93
N ASP A 124 18.03 -16.75 12.00
CA ASP A 124 18.15 -18.20 11.97
C ASP A 124 17.04 -18.84 11.11
N GLY A 125 17.46 -19.78 10.27
CA GLY A 125 16.55 -20.51 9.37
C GLY A 125 16.09 -19.74 8.13
N VAL A 126 16.59 -18.53 7.90
CA VAL A 126 16.38 -17.78 6.66
C VAL A 126 17.48 -18.11 5.66
N HIS A 127 17.08 -18.48 4.45
CA HIS A 127 17.96 -18.77 3.34
C HIS A 127 17.79 -17.71 2.25
N THR A 128 18.89 -17.29 1.63
CA THR A 128 18.88 -16.34 0.51
C THR A 128 19.37 -17.03 -0.75
N THR A 129 18.62 -16.88 -1.84
CA THR A 129 19.01 -17.41 -3.15
C THR A 129 19.86 -16.39 -3.92
N ALA A 130 20.44 -16.83 -5.05
CA ALA A 130 21.24 -15.95 -5.92
C ALA A 130 20.44 -14.77 -6.51
N SER A 131 19.12 -14.87 -6.62
CA SER A 131 18.25 -13.79 -7.07
C SER A 131 17.91 -12.75 -6.00
N GLY A 132 18.30 -13.02 -4.73
CA GLY A 132 17.91 -12.21 -3.58
C GLY A 132 16.59 -12.64 -2.93
N LEU A 133 15.89 -13.63 -3.49
CA LEU A 133 14.74 -14.23 -2.83
C LEU A 133 15.16 -14.83 -1.48
N GLN A 134 14.44 -14.48 -0.42
CA GLN A 134 14.64 -15.11 0.88
C GLN A 134 13.48 -16.03 1.23
N TYR A 135 13.79 -17.11 1.92
CA TYR A 135 12.76 -18.05 2.37
C TYR A 135 13.12 -18.70 3.70
N GLN A 136 12.08 -19.09 4.41
CA GLN A 136 12.18 -19.86 5.64
C GLN A 136 11.29 -21.10 5.53
N VAL A 137 11.84 -22.27 5.90
CA VAL A 137 11.10 -23.52 5.92
C VAL A 137 10.32 -23.63 7.21
N VAL A 138 9.00 -23.56 7.14
CA VAL A 138 8.11 -23.78 8.30
C VAL A 138 7.80 -25.28 8.47
N LYS A 139 7.61 -25.96 7.34
CA LYS A 139 7.42 -27.40 7.29
C LYS A 139 7.95 -27.93 5.95
N MET A 140 8.79 -28.93 6.00
CA MET A 140 9.24 -29.62 4.81
C MET A 140 8.23 -30.70 4.42
N GLY A 141 7.87 -30.78 3.16
CA GLY A 141 7.06 -31.86 2.59
C GLY A 141 7.93 -32.97 2.02
N GLU A 142 7.32 -34.09 1.71
CA GLU A 142 8.01 -35.29 1.20
C GLU A 142 7.69 -35.57 -0.28
N GLY A 143 6.78 -34.82 -0.88
CA GLY A 143 6.39 -35.02 -2.27
C GLY A 143 7.42 -34.44 -3.26
N PRO A 144 7.21 -34.64 -4.57
CA PRO A 144 8.11 -34.11 -5.59
C PRO A 144 8.08 -32.58 -5.63
N LYS A 145 9.20 -31.95 -6.00
CA LYS A 145 9.27 -30.53 -6.30
C LYS A 145 8.63 -30.24 -7.66
N PRO A 146 7.86 -29.14 -7.82
CA PRO A 146 7.33 -28.76 -9.11
C PRO A 146 8.43 -28.19 -10.01
N LEU A 147 8.25 -28.39 -11.32
CA LEU A 147 9.01 -27.70 -12.37
C LEU A 147 8.34 -26.38 -12.73
N SER A 148 9.07 -25.48 -13.36
CA SER A 148 8.54 -24.17 -13.79
C SER A 148 7.34 -24.29 -14.75
N THR A 149 7.22 -25.37 -15.49
CA THR A 149 6.13 -25.67 -16.43
C THR A 149 4.91 -26.31 -15.78
N ASP A 150 5.02 -26.71 -14.52
CA ASP A 150 3.92 -27.39 -13.82
C ASP A 150 2.78 -26.44 -13.43
N LYS A 151 1.60 -27.01 -13.29
CA LYS A 151 0.47 -26.37 -12.64
C LYS A 151 0.51 -26.74 -11.14
N VAL A 152 0.50 -25.73 -10.28
CA VAL A 152 0.54 -25.88 -8.83
C VAL A 152 -0.80 -25.47 -8.20
N LYS A 153 -1.11 -26.11 -7.06
CA LYS A 153 -2.26 -25.80 -6.22
C LYS A 153 -1.74 -25.45 -4.83
N VAL A 154 -2.02 -24.21 -4.40
CA VAL A 154 -1.45 -23.66 -3.17
C VAL A 154 -2.47 -22.92 -2.35
N HIS A 155 -2.31 -22.97 -1.03
CA HIS A 155 -2.82 -21.96 -0.13
C HIS A 155 -1.72 -20.95 0.16
N TYR A 156 -2.07 -19.67 0.19
CA TYR A 156 -1.15 -18.59 0.51
C TYR A 156 -1.84 -17.42 1.18
N GLU A 157 -1.04 -16.64 1.87
CA GLU A 157 -1.40 -15.32 2.37
C GLU A 157 -0.24 -14.38 2.06
N GLY A 158 -0.54 -13.25 1.40
CA GLY A 158 0.41 -12.22 1.04
C GLY A 158 0.21 -10.97 1.87
N THR A 159 1.29 -10.48 2.50
CA THR A 159 1.28 -9.24 3.28
C THR A 159 2.42 -8.33 2.84
N LEU A 160 2.21 -7.02 2.96
CA LEU A 160 3.26 -6.02 2.85
C LEU A 160 4.07 -5.97 4.15
N LEU A 161 5.17 -5.20 4.16
CA LEU A 161 6.03 -5.06 5.34
C LEU A 161 5.34 -4.38 6.52
N ASP A 162 4.34 -3.55 6.26
CA ASP A 162 3.51 -2.90 7.29
C ASP A 162 2.41 -3.82 7.86
N GLY A 163 2.36 -5.08 7.40
CA GLY A 163 1.37 -6.07 7.81
C GLY A 163 0.06 -6.02 7.02
N THR A 164 -0.09 -5.09 6.10
CA THR A 164 -1.28 -5.01 5.24
C THR A 164 -1.39 -6.25 4.37
N LYS A 165 -2.48 -7.00 4.55
CA LYS A 165 -2.78 -8.16 3.73
C LYS A 165 -3.33 -7.68 2.37
N PHE A 166 -2.66 -8.07 1.28
CA PHE A 166 -3.10 -7.71 -0.06
C PHE A 166 -3.80 -8.85 -0.80
N ASP A 167 -3.54 -10.11 -0.43
CA ASP A 167 -4.22 -11.27 -1.01
C ASP A 167 -4.11 -12.50 -0.10
N SER A 168 -5.17 -13.34 -0.08
CA SER A 168 -5.21 -14.58 0.69
C SER A 168 -6.16 -15.58 0.07
N SER A 169 -5.65 -16.75 -0.28
CA SER A 169 -6.46 -17.89 -0.70
C SER A 169 -7.15 -18.57 0.50
N ILE A 170 -6.63 -18.33 1.70
CA ILE A 170 -7.20 -18.85 2.96
C ILE A 170 -8.51 -18.11 3.24
N ASP A 171 -8.51 -16.78 3.14
CA ASP A 171 -9.70 -15.94 3.35
C ASP A 171 -10.78 -16.25 2.30
N ARG A 172 -10.39 -16.66 1.09
CA ARG A 172 -11.32 -17.12 0.06
C ARG A 172 -11.87 -18.55 0.29
N GLY A 173 -11.35 -19.26 1.29
CA GLY A 173 -11.77 -20.62 1.62
C GLY A 173 -11.40 -21.70 0.62
N LYS A 174 -10.59 -21.38 -0.41
CA LYS A 174 -10.19 -22.33 -1.47
C LYS A 174 -8.77 -22.07 -1.95
N PRO A 175 -8.02 -23.15 -2.27
CA PRO A 175 -6.66 -23.01 -2.81
C PRO A 175 -6.70 -22.37 -4.21
N ALA A 176 -5.64 -21.65 -4.52
CA ALA A 176 -5.42 -21.11 -5.86
C ALA A 176 -4.65 -22.11 -6.73
N GLU A 177 -4.98 -22.16 -8.01
CA GLU A 177 -4.31 -23.01 -9.00
C GLU A 177 -3.80 -22.15 -10.15
N PHE A 178 -2.53 -22.29 -10.49
CA PHE A 178 -1.94 -21.56 -11.62
C PHE A 178 -0.72 -22.28 -12.21
N PRO A 179 -0.43 -22.03 -13.51
CA PRO A 179 0.84 -22.43 -14.10
C PRO A 179 1.98 -21.66 -13.44
N LEU A 180 3.04 -22.36 -13.03
CA LEU A 180 4.13 -21.77 -12.24
C LEU A 180 4.96 -20.75 -13.03
N ASN A 181 4.94 -20.81 -14.34
CA ASN A 181 5.58 -19.84 -15.24
C ASN A 181 4.75 -18.57 -15.52
N ARG A 182 3.55 -18.43 -14.91
CA ARG A 182 2.66 -17.27 -15.11
C ARG A 182 2.43 -16.48 -13.82
N VAL A 183 3.30 -16.61 -12.85
CA VAL A 183 3.27 -15.88 -11.60
C VAL A 183 4.52 -14.99 -11.48
N ILE A 184 4.60 -14.17 -10.44
CA ILE A 184 5.78 -13.32 -10.19
C ILE A 184 7.05 -14.18 -10.04
N LYS A 185 8.19 -13.62 -10.42
CA LYS A 185 9.48 -14.34 -10.47
C LYS A 185 9.83 -15.03 -9.15
N GLY A 186 9.64 -14.34 -8.02
CA GLY A 186 9.90 -14.92 -6.71
C GLY A 186 9.03 -16.15 -6.39
N TRP A 187 7.81 -16.22 -6.91
CA TRP A 187 6.96 -17.41 -6.79
C TRP A 187 7.42 -18.52 -7.71
N THR A 188 7.73 -18.19 -8.98
CA THR A 188 8.26 -19.19 -9.91
C THR A 188 9.51 -19.85 -9.37
N GLU A 189 10.42 -19.08 -8.78
CA GLU A 189 11.65 -19.60 -8.15
C GLU A 189 11.34 -20.35 -6.84
N GLY A 190 10.66 -19.68 -5.91
CA GLY A 190 10.44 -20.21 -4.56
C GLY A 190 9.65 -21.50 -4.53
N LEU A 191 8.60 -21.65 -5.36
CA LEU A 191 7.78 -22.84 -5.37
C LEU A 191 8.52 -24.06 -5.90
N GLN A 192 9.52 -23.89 -6.77
CA GLN A 192 10.40 -25.00 -7.21
C GLN A 192 11.33 -25.51 -6.09
N LEU A 193 11.54 -24.73 -5.03
CA LEU A 193 12.29 -25.17 -3.86
C LEU A 193 11.45 -26.04 -2.92
N MET A 194 10.11 -25.99 -3.02
CA MET A 194 9.16 -26.61 -2.11
C MET A 194 8.73 -28.01 -2.59
N PRO A 195 9.08 -29.10 -1.88
CA PRO A 195 8.40 -30.38 -2.07
C PRO A 195 6.90 -30.28 -1.78
N VAL A 196 6.07 -31.05 -2.45
CA VAL A 196 4.64 -31.14 -2.18
C VAL A 196 4.40 -31.50 -0.70
N GLY A 197 3.46 -30.79 -0.05
CA GLY A 197 3.18 -30.91 1.38
C GLY A 197 3.97 -29.94 2.27
N SER A 198 4.86 -29.14 1.67
CA SER A 198 5.62 -28.11 2.39
C SER A 198 4.80 -26.88 2.76
N LYS A 199 5.30 -26.15 3.75
CA LYS A 199 4.91 -24.79 4.12
C LYS A 199 6.16 -23.94 4.26
N PHE A 200 6.27 -22.91 3.45
CA PHE A 200 7.40 -21.98 3.46
C PHE A 200 6.89 -20.56 3.64
N THR A 201 7.74 -19.71 4.19
CA THR A 201 7.59 -18.25 4.13
C THR A 201 8.57 -17.72 3.10
N PHE A 202 8.09 -16.86 2.18
CA PHE A 202 8.93 -16.18 1.21
C PHE A 202 8.96 -14.68 1.50
N TYR A 203 10.15 -14.09 1.36
CA TYR A 203 10.37 -12.65 1.39
C TYR A 203 10.91 -12.27 0.01
N ILE A 204 10.03 -11.62 -0.76
CA ILE A 204 10.28 -11.35 -2.19
C ILE A 204 10.73 -9.90 -2.34
N PRO A 205 11.94 -9.65 -2.95
CA PRO A 205 12.46 -8.31 -3.18
C PRO A 205 11.57 -7.45 -4.08
#